data_408def6bc2a888822c143e6247859c20
#
_entry.id   408def6bc2a888822c143e6247859c20
#
_cell.length_a   1.000
_cell.length_b   1.000
_cell.length_c   1.000
_cell.angle_alpha   90.00
_cell.angle_beta   90.00
_cell.angle_gamma   90.00
#
_symmetry.space_group_name_H-M   'P 1'
#
loop_
_entity.id
_entity.type
_entity.pdbx_description
1 polymer ?
#
loop_
_entity_poly.entity_id
_entity_poly.type
_entity_poly.pdbx_seq_one_letter_code
_entity_poly.pdbx_strand_id
1 'polypeptide(L)'
;MHVDTRLDVVVGGQFGSESKGRVTLDVIRKRLSQGHVVFSVRVAGPNAGHVVIDEAGHRWAMRQLPVGFVEPSAVLFIGPGSEIDRRVLASEIEAVEAAGYEVRDRLYIHPEATYLEPHHIVAEKHSDLTKRLGSTAKGIGAARADRIWRTARRVSDVPALFENLGRIRNPAPVWNAPGWAWVIEGTQGYGLGLHAGHYPYCTSSNARAIDFCAMAGVTPWDLPDIYDSFRVWVVVRPNPIRVAGNSGELAGETSWTDLGLEAERTTVTQKIRRVGQFDPSIVNQAIYANGHRVVRIALAMADQVAPALAGATEASEVADLEPEQAMVLRDLVEKIPVPYLIRQIGTGPSTHIDLTGDDLFDLLDAAVATGAEVDL
;
A
#
# COMPACT_ATOMS: atom_id res chain seq x y z
N MET A 1 -0.37 -27.94 -15.07
CA MET A 1 0.06 -27.69 -13.68
C MET A 1 -1.11 -27.09 -12.94
N HIS A 2 -1.50 -27.66 -11.80
CA HIS A 2 -2.50 -27.00 -10.94
C HIS A 2 -1.80 -25.79 -10.31
N VAL A 3 -2.31 -24.60 -10.61
CA VAL A 3 -1.85 -23.37 -9.97
C VAL A 3 -2.64 -23.21 -8.67
N ASP A 4 -1.93 -23.15 -7.53
CA ASP A 4 -2.55 -23.04 -6.22
C ASP A 4 -3.15 -21.65 -5.99
N THR A 5 -4.14 -21.57 -5.10
CA THR A 5 -4.71 -20.27 -4.68
C THR A 5 -3.65 -19.45 -3.93
N ARG A 6 -3.62 -18.15 -4.16
CA ARG A 6 -2.72 -17.21 -3.49
C ARG A 6 -3.49 -16.05 -2.86
N LEU A 7 -3.03 -15.62 -1.69
CA LEU A 7 -3.52 -14.43 -1.00
C LEU A 7 -2.34 -13.55 -0.62
N ASP A 8 -2.22 -12.42 -1.27
CA ASP A 8 -1.22 -11.40 -0.98
C ASP A 8 -1.90 -10.18 -0.37
N VAL A 9 -1.34 -9.62 0.69
CA VAL A 9 -1.83 -8.40 1.33
C VAL A 9 -0.68 -7.40 1.44
N VAL A 10 -0.83 -6.23 0.86
CA VAL A 10 0.17 -5.16 0.89
C VAL A 10 -0.17 -4.16 1.98
N VAL A 11 0.69 -4.02 2.97
CA VAL A 11 0.49 -3.13 4.13
C VAL A 11 1.65 -2.14 4.27
N GLY A 12 1.38 -0.97 4.84
CA GLY A 12 2.44 -0.03 5.20
C GLY A 12 3.05 -0.36 6.55
N GLY A 13 4.38 -0.37 6.64
CA GLY A 13 5.12 -0.67 7.86
C GLY A 13 5.28 0.54 8.80
N GLN A 14 4.98 1.76 8.35
CA GLN A 14 5.23 3.00 9.08
C GLN A 14 3.94 3.85 9.19
N PHE A 15 3.92 5.06 8.61
CA PHE A 15 2.78 6.00 8.74
C PHE A 15 2.05 6.27 7.41
N GLY A 16 2.21 5.41 6.42
CA GLY A 16 1.65 5.58 5.09
C GLY A 16 2.61 6.25 4.10
N SER A 17 2.18 6.29 2.83
CA SER A 17 2.98 6.80 1.70
C SER A 17 4.33 6.09 1.51
N GLU A 18 4.33 4.78 1.69
CA GLU A 18 5.48 3.88 1.47
C GLU A 18 5.45 3.22 0.07
N SER A 19 4.77 3.79 -0.93
CA SER A 19 4.65 3.23 -2.29
C SER A 19 3.85 1.93 -2.40
N LYS A 20 2.86 1.72 -1.52
CA LYS A 20 2.01 0.51 -1.54
C LYS A 20 1.35 0.24 -2.89
N GLY A 21 0.88 1.26 -3.60
CA GLY A 21 0.27 1.10 -4.92
C GLY A 21 1.21 0.45 -5.93
N ARG A 22 2.48 0.88 -5.99
CA ARG A 22 3.50 0.26 -6.84
C ARG A 22 3.73 -1.21 -6.45
N VAL A 23 4.02 -1.47 -5.17
CA VAL A 23 4.25 -2.85 -4.69
C VAL A 23 3.03 -3.75 -4.96
N THR A 24 1.81 -3.23 -4.81
CA THR A 24 0.59 -3.96 -5.15
C THR A 24 0.54 -4.31 -6.64
N LEU A 25 0.89 -3.37 -7.50
CA LEU A 25 0.94 -3.60 -8.96
C LEU A 25 2.02 -4.64 -9.33
N ASP A 26 3.20 -4.56 -8.72
CA ASP A 26 4.27 -5.53 -8.94
C ASP A 26 3.83 -6.96 -8.56
N VAL A 27 3.16 -7.10 -7.40
CA VAL A 27 2.59 -8.39 -6.96
C VAL A 27 1.52 -8.88 -7.92
N ILE A 28 0.63 -8.00 -8.41
CA ILE A 28 -0.40 -8.35 -9.41
C ILE A 28 0.27 -8.89 -10.67
N ARG A 29 1.25 -8.19 -11.24
CA ARG A 29 1.99 -8.58 -12.44
C ARG A 29 2.68 -9.94 -12.25
N LYS A 30 3.32 -10.12 -11.10
CA LYS A 30 3.95 -11.40 -10.74
C LYS A 30 2.93 -12.55 -10.70
N ARG A 31 1.75 -12.36 -10.14
CA ARG A 31 0.70 -13.39 -10.13
C ARG A 31 0.12 -13.67 -11.52
N LEU A 32 -0.08 -12.64 -12.32
CA LEU A 32 -0.50 -12.79 -13.73
C LEU A 32 0.53 -13.58 -14.54
N SER A 33 1.83 -13.28 -14.42
CA SER A 33 2.90 -14.01 -15.11
C SER A 33 3.02 -15.47 -14.68
N GLN A 34 2.56 -15.82 -13.48
CA GLN A 34 2.47 -17.18 -12.97
C GLN A 34 1.20 -17.94 -13.43
N GLY A 35 0.34 -17.29 -14.23
CA GLY A 35 -0.87 -17.90 -14.79
C GLY A 35 -2.09 -17.87 -13.88
N HIS A 36 -2.10 -17.03 -12.82
CA HIS A 36 -3.27 -16.88 -11.96
C HIS A 36 -4.34 -15.98 -12.60
N VAL A 37 -5.60 -16.24 -12.27
CA VAL A 37 -6.67 -15.24 -12.36
C VAL A 37 -6.54 -14.31 -11.16
N VAL A 38 -6.22 -13.03 -11.40
CA VAL A 38 -5.88 -12.11 -10.32
C VAL A 38 -7.05 -11.18 -9.98
N PHE A 39 -7.39 -11.12 -8.70
CA PHE A 39 -8.28 -10.12 -8.12
C PHE A 39 -7.45 -9.01 -7.47
N SER A 40 -7.50 -7.81 -8.03
CA SER A 40 -6.99 -6.60 -7.39
C SER A 40 -8.06 -6.02 -6.48
N VAL A 41 -7.81 -6.07 -5.17
CA VAL A 41 -8.81 -5.78 -4.14
C VAL A 41 -8.49 -4.48 -3.42
N ARG A 42 -9.46 -3.58 -3.35
CA ARG A 42 -9.38 -2.34 -2.57
C ARG A 42 -10.32 -2.38 -1.36
N VAL A 43 -9.82 -2.02 -0.19
CA VAL A 43 -10.59 -1.97 1.07
C VAL A 43 -10.30 -0.67 1.80
N ALA A 44 -10.76 0.44 1.25
CA ALA A 44 -10.43 1.78 1.74
C ALA A 44 -11.53 2.79 1.48
N GLY A 45 -11.46 3.89 2.22
CA GLY A 45 -12.19 5.11 1.89
C GLY A 45 -11.36 6.07 1.01
N PRO A 46 -11.97 7.13 0.47
CA PRO A 46 -11.35 8.08 -0.46
C PRO A 46 -10.37 9.08 0.20
N ASN A 47 -9.99 8.87 1.44
CA ASN A 47 -9.06 9.73 2.19
C ASN A 47 -7.59 9.45 1.92
N ALA A 48 -7.26 8.32 1.30
CA ALA A 48 -5.89 7.94 0.94
C ALA A 48 -5.80 7.62 -0.55
N GLY A 49 -4.81 8.19 -1.23
CA GLY A 49 -4.50 7.90 -2.62
C GLY A 49 -3.31 6.98 -2.75
N HIS A 50 -3.38 6.04 -3.67
CA HIS A 50 -2.25 5.21 -4.10
C HIS A 50 -1.85 5.58 -5.51
N VAL A 51 -0.56 5.68 -5.72
CA VAL A 51 0.00 6.08 -7.01
C VAL A 51 0.55 4.85 -7.70
N VAL A 52 0.21 4.72 -8.98
CA VAL A 52 0.85 3.80 -9.92
C VAL A 52 1.25 4.54 -11.19
N ILE A 53 2.23 4.02 -11.89
CA ILE A 53 2.64 4.48 -13.21
C ILE A 53 2.35 3.34 -14.18
N ASP A 54 1.63 3.65 -15.25
CA ASP A 54 1.33 2.68 -16.30
C ASP A 54 2.51 2.53 -17.28
N GLU A 55 2.40 1.60 -18.22
CA GLU A 55 3.43 1.34 -19.22
C GLU A 55 3.70 2.54 -20.16
N ALA A 56 2.73 3.43 -20.31
CA ALA A 56 2.89 4.67 -21.07
C ALA A 56 3.56 5.80 -20.28
N GLY A 57 3.89 5.55 -18.99
CA GLY A 57 4.49 6.53 -18.10
C GLY A 57 3.48 7.49 -17.45
N HIS A 58 2.16 7.30 -17.63
CA HIS A 58 1.16 8.12 -16.96
C HIS A 58 1.07 7.79 -15.48
N ARG A 59 1.08 8.85 -14.67
CA ARG A 59 0.97 8.75 -13.22
C ARG A 59 -0.50 8.84 -12.77
N TRP A 60 -1.01 7.75 -12.22
CA TRP A 60 -2.37 7.64 -11.71
C TRP A 60 -2.39 7.69 -10.19
N ALA A 61 -3.24 8.53 -9.61
CA ALA A 61 -3.41 8.66 -8.16
C ALA A 61 -4.83 8.21 -7.76
N MET A 62 -5.03 6.90 -7.63
CA MET A 62 -6.33 6.30 -7.33
C MET A 62 -6.63 6.35 -5.83
N ARG A 63 -7.86 6.70 -5.50
CA ARG A 63 -8.35 6.77 -4.12
C ARG A 63 -9.28 5.60 -3.80
N GLN A 64 -10.05 5.14 -4.78
CA GLN A 64 -11.06 4.09 -4.62
C GLN A 64 -10.95 2.98 -5.65
N LEU A 65 -10.61 3.29 -6.89
CA LEU A 65 -10.39 2.28 -7.90
C LEU A 65 -9.14 1.47 -7.56
N PRO A 66 -9.20 0.11 -7.53
CA PRO A 66 -8.03 -0.74 -7.33
C PRO A 66 -6.94 -0.46 -8.36
N VAL A 67 -5.66 -0.38 -7.93
CA VAL A 67 -4.52 -0.05 -8.81
C VAL A 67 -4.30 -1.05 -9.94
N GLY A 68 -4.79 -2.27 -9.81
CA GLY A 68 -4.76 -3.28 -10.86
C GLY A 68 -5.61 -2.94 -12.10
N PHE A 69 -6.25 -1.76 -12.15
CA PHE A 69 -6.99 -1.33 -13.34
C PHE A 69 -6.09 -1.23 -14.59
N VAL A 70 -4.79 -0.95 -14.40
CA VAL A 70 -3.79 -0.87 -15.48
C VAL A 70 -3.50 -2.23 -16.13
N GLU A 71 -3.84 -3.34 -15.48
CA GLU A 71 -3.69 -4.70 -16.00
C GLU A 71 -5.03 -5.20 -16.56
N PRO A 72 -5.20 -5.30 -17.88
CA PRO A 72 -6.51 -5.63 -18.49
C PRO A 72 -7.10 -6.96 -18.07
N SER A 73 -6.27 -7.94 -17.74
CA SER A 73 -6.68 -9.29 -17.29
C SER A 73 -7.03 -9.37 -15.79
N ALA A 74 -6.72 -8.34 -15.00
CA ALA A 74 -7.04 -8.34 -13.58
C ALA A 74 -8.52 -8.03 -13.34
N VAL A 75 -9.17 -8.82 -12.48
CA VAL A 75 -10.50 -8.51 -11.95
C VAL A 75 -10.36 -7.47 -10.85
N LEU A 76 -11.23 -6.47 -10.81
CA LEU A 76 -11.19 -5.39 -9.83
C LEU A 76 -12.30 -5.60 -8.80
N PHE A 77 -11.97 -5.45 -7.52
CA PHE A 77 -12.94 -5.64 -6.45
C PHE A 77 -12.81 -4.57 -5.36
N ILE A 78 -13.93 -3.92 -5.04
CA ILE A 78 -14.09 -3.05 -3.87
C ILE A 78 -14.80 -3.85 -2.79
N GLY A 79 -14.09 -4.16 -1.71
CA GLY A 79 -14.54 -5.06 -0.65
C GLY A 79 -15.58 -4.45 0.31
N PRO A 80 -16.23 -5.29 1.13
CA PRO A 80 -17.33 -4.89 2.03
C PRO A 80 -16.94 -3.87 3.10
N GLY A 81 -15.66 -3.84 3.50
CA GLY A 81 -15.15 -2.89 4.49
C GLY A 81 -14.77 -1.52 3.93
N SER A 82 -15.13 -1.22 2.67
CA SER A 82 -14.85 0.06 2.03
C SER A 82 -15.93 1.11 2.32
N GLU A 83 -15.52 2.38 2.33
CA GLU A 83 -16.40 3.54 2.29
C GLU A 83 -16.33 4.19 0.90
N ILE A 84 -17.43 4.19 0.14
CA ILE A 84 -17.42 4.62 -1.26
C ILE A 84 -18.04 6.01 -1.42
N ASP A 85 -17.22 7.00 -1.78
CA ASP A 85 -17.71 8.25 -2.37
C ASP A 85 -17.99 8.01 -3.85
N ARG A 86 -19.27 7.91 -4.21
CA ARG A 86 -19.70 7.64 -5.57
C ARG A 86 -19.11 8.61 -6.61
N ARG A 87 -18.99 9.90 -6.24
CA ARG A 87 -18.46 10.92 -7.16
C ARG A 87 -16.97 10.71 -7.44
N VAL A 88 -16.21 10.35 -6.41
CA VAL A 88 -14.79 10.04 -6.56
C VAL A 88 -14.60 8.82 -7.43
N LEU A 89 -15.33 7.72 -7.14
CA LEU A 89 -15.23 6.49 -7.92
C LEU A 89 -15.65 6.70 -9.39
N ALA A 90 -16.75 7.41 -9.64
CA ALA A 90 -17.18 7.74 -11.00
C ALA A 90 -16.13 8.54 -11.77
N SER A 91 -15.57 9.58 -11.15
CA SER A 91 -14.53 10.41 -11.77
C SER A 91 -13.24 9.63 -12.07
N GLU A 92 -12.85 8.70 -11.19
CA GLU A 92 -11.68 7.84 -11.43
C GLU A 92 -11.94 6.88 -12.59
N ILE A 93 -13.11 6.25 -12.65
CA ILE A 93 -13.49 5.37 -13.76
C ILE A 93 -13.52 6.14 -15.08
N GLU A 94 -14.18 7.29 -15.12
CA GLU A 94 -14.25 8.15 -16.32
C GLU A 94 -12.86 8.56 -16.81
N ALA A 95 -11.95 8.92 -15.89
CA ALA A 95 -10.59 9.32 -16.24
C ALA A 95 -9.78 8.18 -16.86
N VAL A 96 -9.84 6.97 -16.29
CA VAL A 96 -9.09 5.82 -16.81
C VAL A 96 -9.69 5.28 -18.10
N GLU A 97 -11.04 5.30 -18.24
CA GLU A 97 -11.71 4.91 -19.48
C GLU A 97 -11.42 5.87 -20.63
N ALA A 98 -11.32 7.18 -20.33
CA ALA A 98 -10.87 8.17 -21.32
C ALA A 98 -9.43 7.95 -21.80
N ALA A 99 -8.61 7.27 -21.00
CA ALA A 99 -7.25 6.85 -21.36
C ALA A 99 -7.19 5.47 -22.04
N GLY A 100 -8.32 4.81 -22.26
CA GLY A 100 -8.42 3.55 -22.98
C GLY A 100 -8.48 2.29 -22.11
N TYR A 101 -8.59 2.42 -20.79
CA TYR A 101 -8.74 1.26 -19.89
C TYR A 101 -10.22 0.85 -19.77
N GLU A 102 -10.54 -0.39 -20.08
CA GLU A 102 -11.87 -0.95 -19.85
C GLU A 102 -12.02 -1.40 -18.39
N VAL A 103 -12.91 -0.76 -17.62
CA VAL A 103 -13.00 -0.97 -16.16
C VAL A 103 -14.34 -1.55 -15.72
N ARG A 104 -15.48 -0.99 -16.18
CA ARG A 104 -16.81 -1.28 -15.62
C ARG A 104 -17.20 -2.74 -15.68
N ASP A 105 -16.85 -3.44 -16.75
CA ASP A 105 -17.18 -4.86 -16.93
C ASP A 105 -16.42 -5.83 -16.05
N ARG A 106 -15.29 -5.40 -15.48
CA ARG A 106 -14.45 -6.20 -14.60
C ARG A 106 -14.36 -5.66 -13.17
N LEU A 107 -15.07 -4.55 -12.86
CA LEU A 107 -15.17 -4.00 -11.52
C LEU A 107 -16.36 -4.59 -10.78
N TYR A 108 -16.10 -5.26 -9.67
CA TYR A 108 -17.08 -5.74 -8.72
C TYR A 108 -17.11 -4.82 -7.51
N ILE A 109 -18.31 -4.39 -7.12
CA ILE A 109 -18.56 -3.57 -5.93
C ILE A 109 -19.35 -4.42 -4.95
N HIS A 110 -18.81 -4.61 -3.73
CA HIS A 110 -19.52 -5.42 -2.74
C HIS A 110 -20.83 -4.75 -2.28
N PRO A 111 -21.96 -5.47 -2.21
CA PRO A 111 -23.24 -4.92 -1.78
C PRO A 111 -23.22 -4.30 -0.37
N GLU A 112 -22.38 -4.85 0.52
CA GLU A 112 -22.22 -4.39 1.91
C GLU A 112 -21.24 -3.22 2.07
N ALA A 113 -20.56 -2.76 1.02
CA ALA A 113 -19.72 -1.57 1.13
C ALA A 113 -20.56 -0.36 1.56
N THR A 114 -19.98 0.49 2.42
CA THR A 114 -20.67 1.66 2.96
C THR A 114 -20.75 2.78 1.93
N TYR A 115 -21.93 3.30 1.67
CA TYR A 115 -22.06 4.52 0.88
C TYR A 115 -21.66 5.74 1.71
N LEU A 116 -20.60 6.41 1.30
CA LEU A 116 -20.14 7.64 1.93
C LEU A 116 -21.01 8.81 1.48
N GLU A 117 -21.89 9.25 2.36
CA GLU A 117 -22.86 10.30 2.10
C GLU A 117 -22.30 11.70 2.38
N PRO A 118 -22.85 12.76 1.76
CA PRO A 118 -22.37 14.12 1.97
C PRO A 118 -22.37 14.58 3.45
N HIS A 119 -23.33 14.11 4.25
CA HIS A 119 -23.42 14.49 5.68
C HIS A 119 -22.22 13.98 6.50
N HIS A 120 -21.61 12.84 6.17
CA HIS A 120 -20.41 12.35 6.82
C HIS A 120 -19.23 13.34 6.63
N ILE A 121 -19.09 13.87 5.39
CA ILE A 121 -18.06 14.87 5.10
C ILE A 121 -18.33 16.17 5.86
N VAL A 122 -19.59 16.60 5.93
CA VAL A 122 -20.00 17.79 6.69
C VAL A 122 -19.70 17.59 8.17
N ALA A 123 -20.03 16.45 8.76
CA ALA A 123 -19.76 16.12 10.15
C ALA A 123 -18.26 16.22 10.50
N GLU A 124 -17.37 15.64 9.68
CA GLU A 124 -15.92 15.74 9.91
C GLU A 124 -15.39 17.16 9.70
N LYS A 125 -15.90 17.92 8.74
CA LYS A 125 -15.50 19.33 8.54
C LYS A 125 -15.87 20.24 9.70
N HIS A 126 -16.98 19.97 10.36
CA HIS A 126 -17.41 20.73 11.54
C HIS A 126 -16.71 20.26 12.83
N SER A 127 -16.05 19.12 12.80
CA SER A 127 -15.20 18.65 13.91
C SER A 127 -13.85 19.37 13.88
N ASP A 128 -13.14 19.37 15.00
CA ASP A 128 -11.79 19.91 15.09
C ASP A 128 -10.69 18.93 14.63
N LEU A 129 -11.07 17.77 14.07
CA LEU A 129 -10.15 16.68 13.71
C LEU A 129 -9.03 17.12 12.76
N THR A 130 -9.32 17.99 11.80
CA THR A 130 -8.31 18.50 10.88
C THR A 130 -7.25 19.32 11.61
N LYS A 131 -7.65 20.17 12.56
CA LYS A 131 -6.73 21.01 13.33
C LYS A 131 -5.99 20.19 14.39
N ARG A 132 -6.69 19.30 15.07
CA ARG A 132 -6.18 18.54 16.20
C ARG A 132 -5.31 17.36 15.78
N LEU A 133 -5.66 16.64 14.69
CA LEU A 133 -5.04 15.38 14.29
C LEU A 133 -4.54 15.35 12.84
N GLY A 134 -4.65 16.43 12.08
CA GLY A 134 -4.30 16.44 10.67
C GLY A 134 -5.23 15.62 9.77
N SER A 135 -6.47 15.35 10.18
CA SER A 135 -7.46 14.62 9.38
C SER A 135 -7.70 15.26 8.01
N THR A 136 -7.94 14.45 7.00
CA THR A 136 -8.32 14.89 5.65
C THR A 136 -9.76 15.38 5.54
N ALA A 137 -10.58 15.20 6.58
CA ALA A 137 -12.01 15.56 6.64
C ALA A 137 -12.82 15.03 5.43
N LYS A 138 -12.62 13.77 5.08
CA LYS A 138 -13.33 13.10 3.97
C LYS A 138 -14.53 12.27 4.42
N GLY A 139 -14.91 12.33 5.70
CA GLY A 139 -16.10 11.69 6.24
C GLY A 139 -15.95 10.23 6.63
N ILE A 140 -14.72 9.67 6.60
CA ILE A 140 -14.51 8.23 6.82
C ILE A 140 -14.84 7.83 8.26
N GLY A 141 -14.35 8.59 9.24
CA GLY A 141 -14.64 8.33 10.65
C GLY A 141 -16.13 8.42 10.97
N ALA A 142 -16.81 9.43 10.41
CA ALA A 142 -18.26 9.58 10.56
C ALA A 142 -19.03 8.41 9.94
N ALA A 143 -18.68 8.00 8.70
CA ALA A 143 -19.32 6.88 8.03
C ALA A 143 -19.12 5.55 8.79
N ARG A 144 -17.94 5.33 9.39
CA ARG A 144 -17.66 4.16 10.24
C ARG A 144 -18.44 4.20 11.54
N ALA A 145 -18.56 5.37 12.18
CA ALA A 145 -19.41 5.54 13.35
C ALA A 145 -20.86 5.18 13.03
N ASP A 146 -21.41 5.69 11.94
CA ASP A 146 -22.76 5.36 11.49
C ASP A 146 -22.91 3.88 11.16
N ARG A 147 -21.89 3.23 10.60
CA ARG A 147 -21.89 1.79 10.36
C ARG A 147 -21.98 1.00 11.68
N ILE A 148 -21.26 1.43 12.71
CA ILE A 148 -21.31 0.84 14.06
C ILE A 148 -22.70 1.06 14.70
N TRP A 149 -23.29 2.25 14.51
CA TRP A 149 -24.64 2.56 14.97
C TRP A 149 -25.75 1.92 14.11
N ARG A 150 -25.41 1.28 12.96
CA ARG A 150 -26.35 0.63 12.01
C ARG A 150 -27.28 1.64 11.34
N THR A 151 -26.81 2.87 11.15
CA THR A 151 -27.53 3.97 10.49
C THR A 151 -26.98 4.26 9.10
N ALA A 152 -25.73 3.83 8.78
CA ALA A 152 -25.14 4.01 7.47
C ALA A 152 -25.87 3.23 6.38
N ARG A 153 -26.04 3.85 5.20
CA ARG A 153 -26.52 3.14 4.01
C ARG A 153 -25.38 2.38 3.34
N ARG A 154 -25.71 1.21 2.78
CA ARG A 154 -24.83 0.36 1.99
C ARG A 154 -25.09 0.55 0.50
N VAL A 155 -24.20 0.03 -0.35
CA VAL A 155 -24.42 -0.03 -1.81
C VAL A 155 -25.73 -0.75 -2.14
N SER A 156 -26.05 -1.86 -1.44
CA SER A 156 -27.29 -2.61 -1.58
C SER A 156 -28.57 -1.84 -1.23
N ASP A 157 -28.47 -0.80 -0.41
CA ASP A 157 -29.62 0.05 -0.06
C ASP A 157 -29.89 1.12 -1.11
N VAL A 158 -28.93 1.36 -2.02
CA VAL A 158 -29.00 2.39 -3.08
C VAL A 158 -28.39 1.90 -4.40
N PRO A 159 -28.74 0.71 -4.92
CA PRO A 159 -28.05 0.08 -6.04
C PRO A 159 -28.06 0.95 -7.30
N ALA A 160 -29.17 1.65 -7.57
CA ALA A 160 -29.30 2.54 -8.73
C ALA A 160 -28.24 3.65 -8.81
N LEU A 161 -27.55 3.98 -7.69
CA LEU A 161 -26.45 4.92 -7.69
C LEU A 161 -25.12 4.31 -8.19
N PHE A 162 -25.01 2.98 -8.21
CA PHE A 162 -23.74 2.27 -8.46
C PHE A 162 -23.77 1.34 -9.67
N GLU A 163 -24.96 0.97 -10.20
CA GLU A 163 -25.13 0.03 -11.31
C GLU A 163 -24.36 0.44 -12.58
N ASN A 164 -24.18 1.75 -12.80
CA ASN A 164 -23.42 2.27 -13.93
C ASN A 164 -21.91 2.37 -13.67
N LEU A 165 -21.43 2.02 -12.49
CA LEU A 165 -19.99 2.09 -12.12
C LEU A 165 -19.32 0.72 -12.18
N GLY A 166 -20.07 -0.36 -11.98
CA GLY A 166 -19.56 -1.72 -11.96
C GLY A 166 -20.65 -2.72 -11.58
N ARG A 167 -20.26 -3.97 -11.43
CA ARG A 167 -21.17 -5.07 -11.07
C ARG A 167 -21.34 -5.14 -9.56
N ILE A 168 -22.56 -4.89 -9.06
CA ILE A 168 -22.86 -5.03 -7.62
C ILE A 168 -23.00 -6.52 -7.30
N ARG A 169 -21.89 -7.12 -6.85
CA ARG A 169 -21.81 -8.56 -6.57
C ARG A 169 -20.68 -8.86 -5.59
N ASN A 170 -20.86 -9.92 -4.79
CA ASN A 170 -19.82 -10.46 -3.92
C ASN A 170 -19.14 -11.68 -4.58
N PRO A 171 -17.88 -11.60 -5.04
CA PRO A 171 -17.09 -12.73 -5.50
C PRO A 171 -16.44 -13.55 -4.36
N ALA A 172 -16.41 -13.04 -3.13
CA ALA A 172 -15.71 -13.67 -2.02
C ALA A 172 -16.14 -15.11 -1.67
N PRO A 173 -17.38 -15.59 -1.87
CA PRO A 173 -17.73 -16.99 -1.59
C PRO A 173 -16.91 -18.04 -2.36
N VAL A 174 -16.24 -17.64 -3.43
CA VAL A 174 -15.40 -18.53 -4.24
C VAL A 174 -13.95 -18.03 -4.32
N TRP A 175 -13.54 -17.20 -3.37
CA TRP A 175 -12.23 -16.53 -3.38
C TRP A 175 -11.04 -17.50 -3.41
N ASN A 176 -11.19 -18.68 -2.81
CA ASN A 176 -10.15 -19.71 -2.72
C ASN A 176 -10.19 -20.75 -3.86
N ALA A 177 -10.83 -20.42 -4.98
CA ALA A 177 -10.84 -21.30 -6.15
C ALA A 177 -9.40 -21.55 -6.66
N PRO A 178 -9.06 -22.79 -7.03
CA PRO A 178 -7.72 -23.12 -7.56
C PRO A 178 -7.35 -22.23 -8.75
N GLY A 179 -6.09 -21.77 -8.76
CA GLY A 179 -5.60 -20.86 -9.80
C GLY A 179 -5.96 -19.38 -9.62
N TRP A 180 -6.63 -19.03 -8.54
CA TRP A 180 -6.94 -17.64 -8.24
C TRP A 180 -5.89 -17.02 -7.32
N ALA A 181 -5.58 -15.75 -7.54
CA ALA A 181 -4.76 -14.94 -6.65
C ALA A 181 -5.52 -13.67 -6.25
N TRP A 182 -5.63 -13.44 -4.95
CA TRP A 182 -6.18 -12.21 -4.41
C TRP A 182 -5.05 -11.33 -3.92
N VAL A 183 -4.97 -10.10 -4.44
CA VAL A 183 -4.00 -9.10 -4.03
C VAL A 183 -4.74 -7.96 -3.38
N ILE A 184 -4.70 -7.89 -2.05
CA ILE A 184 -5.40 -6.89 -1.25
C ILE A 184 -4.48 -5.70 -1.04
N GLU A 185 -4.91 -4.57 -1.56
CA GLU A 185 -4.25 -3.28 -1.40
C GLU A 185 -4.69 -2.63 -0.08
N GLY A 186 -3.84 -2.72 0.95
CA GLY A 186 -4.06 -2.04 2.22
C GLY A 186 -3.94 -0.52 2.10
N THR A 187 -4.46 0.17 3.08
CA THR A 187 -4.42 1.64 3.17
C THR A 187 -3.70 2.08 4.43
N GLN A 188 -3.20 3.31 4.45
CA GLN A 188 -2.46 3.87 5.58
C GLN A 188 -1.13 3.12 5.85
N GLY A 189 -0.61 3.21 7.07
CA GLY A 189 0.51 2.42 7.56
C GLY A 189 0.22 1.94 8.98
N TYR A 190 0.99 0.97 9.46
CA TYR A 190 0.79 0.33 10.76
C TYR A 190 0.64 1.36 11.90
N GLY A 191 1.54 2.37 11.96
CA GLY A 191 1.52 3.40 12.99
C GLY A 191 0.33 4.36 12.93
N LEU A 192 -0.51 4.28 11.90
CA LEU A 192 -1.80 4.97 11.82
C LEU A 192 -2.97 4.07 12.20
N GLY A 193 -2.73 2.81 12.57
CA GLY A 193 -3.78 1.89 13.01
C GLY A 193 -4.45 2.37 14.29
N LEU A 194 -5.77 2.20 14.38
CA LEU A 194 -6.58 2.67 15.50
C LEU A 194 -6.11 2.11 16.86
N HIS A 195 -5.56 0.89 16.85
CA HIS A 195 -5.08 0.19 18.04
C HIS A 195 -3.56 -0.09 18.00
N ALA A 196 -2.80 0.67 17.20
CA ALA A 196 -1.34 0.52 17.09
C ALA A 196 -0.53 1.28 18.17
N GLY A 197 -1.20 1.93 19.12
CA GLY A 197 -0.56 2.63 20.25
C GLY A 197 -0.30 4.13 20.03
N HIS A 198 -0.61 4.67 18.86
CA HIS A 198 -0.43 6.10 18.55
C HIS A 198 -1.71 6.95 18.70
N TYR A 199 -2.70 6.44 19.42
CA TYR A 199 -3.94 7.18 19.68
C TYR A 199 -3.64 8.49 20.44
N PRO A 200 -4.26 9.63 20.06
CA PRO A 200 -5.31 9.81 19.07
C PRO A 200 -4.82 10.08 17.63
N TYR A 201 -3.51 10.08 17.37
CA TYR A 201 -2.88 10.39 16.08
C TYR A 201 -2.90 9.21 15.11
N CYS A 202 -4.09 8.67 14.89
CA CYS A 202 -4.35 7.48 14.08
C CYS A 202 -5.50 7.71 13.10
N THR A 203 -5.74 6.74 12.23
CA THR A 203 -6.91 6.68 11.36
C THR A 203 -8.08 5.99 12.08
N SER A 204 -9.24 5.95 11.45
CA SER A 204 -10.46 5.35 12.00
C SER A 204 -10.56 3.83 11.80
N SER A 205 -9.46 3.15 11.47
CA SER A 205 -9.39 1.69 11.34
C SER A 205 -7.99 1.17 11.67
N ASN A 206 -7.89 -0.14 11.88
CA ASN A 206 -6.60 -0.80 11.89
C ASN A 206 -5.99 -0.91 10.48
N ALA A 207 -4.69 -1.22 10.43
CA ALA A 207 -3.92 -1.27 9.20
C ALA A 207 -3.02 -2.54 9.12
N ARG A 208 -3.49 -3.66 9.70
CA ARG A 208 -2.83 -4.97 9.61
C ARG A 208 -3.42 -5.80 8.48
N ALA A 209 -2.66 -6.76 7.98
CA ALA A 209 -3.10 -7.65 6.91
C ALA A 209 -4.41 -8.37 7.25
N ILE A 210 -4.55 -8.88 8.49
CA ILE A 210 -5.76 -9.60 8.90
C ILE A 210 -7.00 -8.69 8.94
N ASP A 211 -6.82 -7.41 9.29
CA ASP A 211 -7.91 -6.43 9.24
C ASP A 211 -8.37 -6.20 7.81
N PHE A 212 -7.44 -6.15 6.84
CA PHE A 212 -7.77 -6.01 5.42
C PHE A 212 -8.37 -7.28 4.82
N CYS A 213 -7.96 -8.47 5.26
CA CYS A 213 -8.64 -9.71 4.89
C CYS A 213 -10.11 -9.68 5.34
N ALA A 214 -10.38 -9.31 6.59
CA ALA A 214 -11.74 -9.17 7.10
C ALA A 214 -12.56 -8.12 6.32
N MET A 215 -11.94 -6.98 5.98
CA MET A 215 -12.57 -5.94 5.17
C MET A 215 -12.80 -6.37 3.71
N ALA A 216 -12.04 -7.33 3.20
CA ALA A 216 -12.25 -7.93 1.87
C ALA A 216 -13.26 -9.08 1.88
N GLY A 217 -13.64 -9.57 3.06
CA GLY A 217 -14.54 -10.71 3.22
C GLY A 217 -13.88 -12.06 2.95
N VAL A 218 -12.56 -12.17 3.15
CA VAL A 218 -11.76 -13.39 2.95
C VAL A 218 -10.97 -13.73 4.21
N THR A 219 -10.53 -14.98 4.31
CA THR A 219 -9.73 -15.47 5.45
C THR A 219 -8.55 -16.31 4.97
N PRO A 220 -7.33 -16.11 5.48
CA PRO A 220 -6.20 -16.95 5.09
C PRO A 220 -6.30 -18.40 5.60
N TRP A 221 -7.20 -18.67 6.53
CA TRP A 221 -7.36 -20.00 7.18
C TRP A 221 -7.91 -21.08 6.24
N ASP A 222 -8.54 -20.69 5.11
CA ASP A 222 -9.07 -21.61 4.10
C ASP A 222 -8.03 -21.98 3.02
N LEU A 223 -6.80 -21.47 3.12
CA LEU A 223 -5.72 -21.83 2.21
C LEU A 223 -5.14 -23.20 2.57
N PRO A 224 -4.84 -24.05 1.58
CA PRO A 224 -4.27 -25.40 1.82
C PRO A 224 -2.96 -25.37 2.62
N ASP A 225 -2.10 -24.42 2.33
CA ASP A 225 -0.87 -24.12 3.06
C ASP A 225 -0.73 -22.62 3.26
N ILE A 226 -1.01 -22.18 4.50
CA ILE A 226 -0.95 -20.76 4.84
C ILE A 226 0.46 -20.16 4.67
N TYR A 227 1.50 -20.95 4.96
CA TYR A 227 2.87 -20.44 4.91
C TYR A 227 3.41 -20.31 3.48
N ASP A 228 2.85 -21.06 2.53
CA ASP A 228 3.22 -20.95 1.12
C ASP A 228 2.27 -20.04 0.33
N SER A 229 1.00 -20.04 0.68
CA SER A 229 -0.06 -19.38 -0.10
C SER A 229 -0.48 -18.01 0.39
N PHE A 230 -0.21 -17.67 1.66
CA PHE A 230 -0.47 -16.34 2.23
C PHE A 230 0.83 -15.53 2.35
N ARG A 231 0.83 -14.32 1.83
CA ARG A 231 1.97 -13.39 1.93
C ARG A 231 1.51 -12.01 2.37
N VAL A 232 2.23 -11.44 3.32
CA VAL A 232 2.03 -10.06 3.76
C VAL A 232 3.25 -9.25 3.34
N TRP A 233 3.05 -8.36 2.40
CA TRP A 233 4.08 -7.43 1.95
C TRP A 233 4.07 -6.19 2.85
N VAL A 234 5.03 -6.11 3.76
CA VAL A 234 5.25 -4.94 4.61
C VAL A 234 6.13 -3.97 3.86
N VAL A 235 5.56 -2.85 3.45
CA VAL A 235 6.30 -1.83 2.70
C VAL A 235 6.88 -0.83 3.67
N VAL A 236 8.18 -0.60 3.57
CA VAL A 236 8.93 0.36 4.40
C VAL A 236 9.71 1.33 3.52
N ARG A 237 10.05 2.50 4.06
CA ARG A 237 10.86 3.51 3.36
C ARG A 237 11.96 4.06 4.27
N PRO A 238 13.08 4.53 3.71
CA PRO A 238 14.19 5.09 4.48
C PRO A 238 13.78 6.30 5.35
N ASN A 239 12.98 7.17 4.79
CA ASN A 239 12.59 8.45 5.38
C ASN A 239 11.07 8.46 5.65
N PRO A 240 10.58 7.97 6.80
CA PRO A 240 9.16 7.95 7.13
C PRO A 240 8.57 9.35 7.17
N ILE A 241 7.31 9.45 6.85
CA ILE A 241 6.62 10.74 6.74
C ILE A 241 5.31 10.76 7.51
N ARG A 242 4.93 11.97 7.95
CA ARG A 242 3.60 12.26 8.48
C ARG A 242 2.95 13.44 7.76
N VAL A 243 1.64 13.56 7.91
CA VAL A 243 0.89 14.72 7.39
C VAL A 243 1.39 15.99 8.07
N ALA A 244 1.37 17.12 7.37
CA ALA A 244 1.74 18.41 7.93
C ALA A 244 0.86 18.83 9.12
N GLY A 245 1.44 19.55 10.06
CA GLY A 245 0.78 20.00 11.28
C GLY A 245 0.79 18.94 12.38
N ASN A 246 -0.17 18.98 13.29
CA ASN A 246 -0.22 18.07 14.43
C ASN A 246 -0.78 16.69 14.03
N SER A 247 0.07 15.83 13.50
CA SER A 247 -0.27 14.47 13.12
C SER A 247 0.45 13.40 13.97
N GLY A 248 0.97 13.80 15.12
CA GLY A 248 1.69 12.96 16.07
C GLY A 248 3.22 13.04 15.93
N GLU A 249 3.92 12.34 16.81
CA GLU A 249 5.38 12.31 16.87
C GLU A 249 5.98 11.61 15.65
N LEU A 250 7.16 12.06 15.23
CA LEU A 250 7.94 11.48 14.16
C LEU A 250 9.40 11.39 14.64
N ALA A 251 9.96 10.19 14.65
CA ALA A 251 11.33 9.97 15.11
C ALA A 251 12.34 10.72 14.25
N GLY A 252 13.31 11.38 14.88
CA GLY A 252 14.36 12.13 14.19
C GLY A 252 13.83 13.08 13.14
N GLU A 253 12.77 13.85 13.47
CA GLU A 253 12.17 14.79 12.52
C GLU A 253 13.20 15.76 11.97
N THR A 254 13.22 15.93 10.64
CA THR A 254 14.19 16.71 9.90
C THR A 254 13.52 17.45 8.74
N SER A 255 14.31 18.15 7.93
CA SER A 255 13.79 18.81 6.73
C SER A 255 14.12 18.05 5.44
N TRP A 256 13.31 18.24 4.41
CA TRP A 256 13.59 17.70 3.08
C TRP A 256 14.90 18.23 2.50
N THR A 257 15.24 19.49 2.82
CA THR A 257 16.49 20.11 2.40
C THR A 257 17.72 19.46 3.04
N ASP A 258 17.64 19.13 4.35
CA ASP A 258 18.73 18.46 5.06
C ASP A 258 18.99 17.04 4.53
N LEU A 259 17.95 16.40 3.96
CA LEU A 259 18.06 15.10 3.30
C LEU A 259 18.52 15.21 1.83
N GLY A 260 18.64 16.42 1.27
CA GLY A 260 18.93 16.61 -0.15
C GLY A 260 17.80 16.14 -1.09
N LEU A 261 16.57 16.03 -0.59
CA LEU A 261 15.43 15.49 -1.31
C LEU A 261 14.38 16.55 -1.63
N GLU A 262 13.64 16.35 -2.72
CA GLU A 262 12.46 17.16 -3.02
C GLU A 262 11.35 16.94 -2.00
N ALA A 263 10.66 18.02 -1.62
CA ALA A 263 9.60 17.98 -0.63
C ALA A 263 8.35 17.25 -1.14
N GLU A 264 7.99 16.15 -0.50
CA GLU A 264 6.76 15.43 -0.82
C GLU A 264 5.51 16.16 -0.34
N ARG A 265 4.47 16.14 -1.18
CA ARG A 265 3.16 16.73 -0.86
C ARG A 265 2.10 15.65 -0.65
N THR A 266 1.13 15.98 0.18
CA THR A 266 -0.04 15.11 0.38
C THR A 266 -0.88 15.06 -0.89
N THR A 267 -1.33 13.89 -1.30
CA THR A 267 -2.12 13.69 -2.54
C THR A 267 -3.43 14.48 -2.53
N VAL A 268 -4.07 14.63 -1.36
CA VAL A 268 -5.41 15.22 -1.26
C VAL A 268 -5.37 16.71 -0.92
N THR A 269 -4.46 17.14 -0.04
CA THR A 269 -4.43 18.53 0.47
C THR A 269 -3.26 19.36 -0.02
N GLN A 270 -2.33 18.76 -0.78
CA GLN A 270 -1.14 19.39 -1.37
C GLN A 270 -0.19 20.06 -0.34
N LYS A 271 -0.33 19.75 0.94
CA LYS A 271 0.56 20.23 1.99
C LYS A 271 1.87 19.47 1.97
N ILE A 272 2.99 20.15 2.24
CA ILE A 272 4.29 19.52 2.43
C ILE A 272 4.20 18.58 3.64
N ARG A 273 4.70 17.35 3.47
CA ARG A 273 4.74 16.34 4.53
C ARG A 273 5.91 16.62 5.47
N ARG A 274 5.74 16.28 6.73
CA ARG A 274 6.84 16.17 7.69
C ARG A 274 7.63 14.89 7.36
N VAL A 275 8.94 14.92 7.55
CA VAL A 275 9.84 13.81 7.27
C VAL A 275 10.74 13.55 8.48
N GLY A 276 11.07 12.30 8.73
CA GLY A 276 11.93 11.86 9.83
C GLY A 276 12.92 10.79 9.42
N GLN A 277 13.72 10.36 10.38
CA GLN A 277 14.68 9.27 10.22
C GLN A 277 13.99 7.90 10.36
N PHE A 278 14.62 6.87 9.79
CA PHE A 278 14.15 5.50 9.89
C PHE A 278 14.05 5.06 11.36
N ASP A 279 12.86 4.63 11.77
CA ASP A 279 12.59 4.08 13.10
C ASP A 279 12.39 2.56 13.01
N PRO A 280 13.37 1.75 13.43
CA PRO A 280 13.26 0.30 13.41
C PRO A 280 12.17 -0.23 14.36
N SER A 281 11.82 0.51 15.41
CA SER A 281 10.83 0.08 16.41
C SER A 281 9.44 -0.10 15.80
N ILE A 282 8.97 0.90 15.03
CA ILE A 282 7.65 0.81 14.38
C ILE A 282 7.62 -0.27 13.30
N VAL A 283 8.72 -0.43 12.55
CA VAL A 283 8.85 -1.48 11.53
C VAL A 283 8.80 -2.86 12.18
N ASN A 284 9.50 -3.05 13.29
CA ASN A 284 9.47 -4.28 14.06
C ASN A 284 8.04 -4.62 14.55
N GLN A 285 7.36 -3.63 15.14
CA GLN A 285 5.98 -3.80 15.57
C GLN A 285 5.05 -4.19 14.40
N ALA A 286 5.22 -3.55 13.24
CA ALA A 286 4.44 -3.86 12.03
C ALA A 286 4.67 -5.30 11.56
N ILE A 287 5.92 -5.77 11.54
CA ILE A 287 6.27 -7.13 11.14
C ILE A 287 5.63 -8.16 12.07
N TYR A 288 5.79 -8.00 13.38
CA TYR A 288 5.20 -8.92 14.36
C TYR A 288 3.67 -8.91 14.36
N ALA A 289 3.06 -7.72 14.23
CA ALA A 289 1.60 -7.58 14.18
C ALA A 289 0.97 -8.21 12.93
N ASN A 290 1.78 -8.48 11.89
CA ASN A 290 1.36 -9.10 10.64
C ASN A 290 1.81 -10.57 10.50
N GLY A 291 2.46 -11.13 11.53
CA GLY A 291 2.89 -12.53 11.53
C GLY A 291 4.18 -12.75 10.72
N HIS A 292 5.33 -12.65 11.39
CA HIS A 292 6.67 -12.65 10.78
C HIS A 292 6.93 -13.83 9.79
N ARG A 293 6.28 -14.99 9.97
CA ARG A 293 6.46 -16.16 9.08
C ARG A 293 5.91 -15.96 7.68
N VAL A 294 4.87 -15.15 7.53
CA VAL A 294 4.22 -14.87 6.24
C VAL A 294 4.63 -13.50 5.66
N VAL A 295 5.40 -12.72 6.44
CA VAL A 295 5.85 -11.39 6.02
C VAL A 295 6.95 -11.50 4.95
N ARG A 296 6.89 -10.56 4.01
CA ARG A 296 7.94 -10.18 3.06
C ARG A 296 8.08 -8.66 3.14
N ILE A 297 9.30 -8.16 3.09
CA ILE A 297 9.55 -6.72 3.16
C ILE A 297 9.83 -6.20 1.75
N ALA A 298 9.15 -5.12 1.39
CA ALA A 298 9.51 -4.29 0.25
C ALA A 298 10.11 -2.98 0.77
N LEU A 299 11.42 -2.81 0.58
CA LEU A 299 12.14 -1.57 0.88
C LEU A 299 11.92 -0.62 -0.30
N ALA A 300 10.97 0.28 -0.18
CA ALA A 300 10.66 1.27 -1.20
C ALA A 300 11.61 2.47 -1.11
N MET A 301 11.83 3.17 -2.24
CA MET A 301 12.59 4.42 -2.29
C MET A 301 14.05 4.26 -1.81
N ALA A 302 14.70 3.14 -2.11
CA ALA A 302 16.12 2.95 -1.79
C ALA A 302 17.02 3.93 -2.57
N ASP A 303 16.56 4.39 -3.73
CA ASP A 303 17.18 5.47 -4.51
C ASP A 303 17.28 6.80 -3.77
N GLN A 304 16.54 7.01 -2.68
CA GLN A 304 16.68 8.18 -1.81
C GLN A 304 17.94 8.13 -0.92
N VAL A 305 18.50 6.95 -0.67
CA VAL A 305 19.70 6.76 0.15
C VAL A 305 20.89 6.21 -0.64
N ALA A 306 20.63 5.57 -1.77
CA ALA A 306 21.63 5.14 -2.74
C ALA A 306 21.18 5.61 -4.14
N PRO A 307 21.45 6.86 -4.52
CA PRO A 307 20.95 7.46 -5.78
C PRO A 307 21.36 6.72 -7.04
N ALA A 308 22.48 5.99 -7.03
CA ALA A 308 22.91 5.17 -8.15
C ALA A 308 21.93 4.02 -8.48
N LEU A 309 21.07 3.62 -7.53
CA LEU A 309 20.00 2.65 -7.80
C LEU A 309 18.81 3.22 -8.58
N ALA A 310 18.79 4.53 -8.89
CA ALA A 310 17.64 5.11 -9.56
C ALA A 310 17.40 4.45 -10.92
N GLY A 311 16.28 3.74 -11.06
CA GLY A 311 15.91 3.01 -12.28
C GLY A 311 16.44 1.59 -12.38
N ALA A 312 17.26 1.12 -11.45
CA ALA A 312 17.81 -0.24 -11.43
C ALA A 312 16.71 -1.31 -11.37
N THR A 313 16.94 -2.44 -12.03
CA THR A 313 15.99 -3.57 -12.12
C THR A 313 16.64 -4.92 -11.84
N GLU A 314 17.97 -5.00 -11.85
CA GLU A 314 18.72 -6.23 -11.65
C GLU A 314 19.46 -6.23 -10.30
N ALA A 315 19.50 -7.37 -9.64
CA ALA A 315 20.16 -7.51 -8.34
C ALA A 315 21.68 -7.23 -8.41
N SER A 316 22.33 -7.52 -9.54
CA SER A 316 23.75 -7.20 -9.78
C SER A 316 24.07 -5.72 -9.66
N GLU A 317 23.12 -4.83 -9.98
CA GLU A 317 23.32 -3.39 -9.88
C GLU A 317 23.51 -2.90 -8.42
N VAL A 318 23.10 -3.71 -7.42
CA VAL A 318 23.40 -3.46 -6.01
C VAL A 318 24.89 -3.70 -5.71
N ALA A 319 25.50 -4.72 -6.34
CA ALA A 319 26.92 -5.03 -6.18
C ALA A 319 27.82 -4.01 -6.91
N ASP A 320 27.25 -3.28 -7.89
CA ASP A 320 27.97 -2.23 -8.65
C ASP A 320 27.89 -0.84 -7.97
N LEU A 321 27.28 -0.74 -6.79
CA LEU A 321 27.22 0.52 -6.04
C LEU A 321 28.63 1.00 -5.61
N GLU A 322 28.83 2.31 -5.67
CA GLU A 322 29.98 2.92 -5.01
C GLU A 322 29.99 2.58 -3.51
N PRO A 323 31.16 2.29 -2.91
CA PRO A 323 31.25 1.82 -1.52
C PRO A 323 30.52 2.69 -0.50
N GLU A 324 30.56 4.01 -0.67
CA GLU A 324 29.86 4.96 0.21
C GLU A 324 28.34 4.75 0.18
N GLN A 325 27.75 4.59 -1.00
CA GLN A 325 26.30 4.34 -1.15
C GLN A 325 25.92 2.95 -0.66
N ALA A 326 26.76 1.94 -0.93
CA ALA A 326 26.57 0.58 -0.43
C ALA A 326 26.58 0.55 1.11
N MET A 327 27.50 1.27 1.77
CA MET A 327 27.53 1.38 3.23
C MET A 327 26.29 2.04 3.80
N VAL A 328 25.80 3.14 3.19
CA VAL A 328 24.58 3.82 3.66
C VAL A 328 23.36 2.92 3.52
N LEU A 329 23.23 2.20 2.41
CA LEU A 329 22.13 1.25 2.22
C LEU A 329 22.24 0.06 3.18
N ARG A 330 23.45 -0.45 3.42
CA ARG A 330 23.73 -1.52 4.37
C ARG A 330 23.33 -1.12 5.80
N ASP A 331 23.74 0.06 6.26
CA ASP A 331 23.38 0.61 7.57
C ASP A 331 21.84 0.72 7.74
N LEU A 332 21.13 1.06 6.68
CA LEU A 332 19.67 1.08 6.70
C LEU A 332 19.09 -0.34 6.81
N VAL A 333 19.60 -1.27 6.02
CA VAL A 333 19.13 -2.67 5.99
C VAL A 333 19.39 -3.35 7.34
N GLU A 334 20.54 -3.09 7.97
CA GLU A 334 20.87 -3.62 9.30
C GLU A 334 19.94 -3.11 10.42
N LYS A 335 19.35 -1.94 10.26
CA LYS A 335 18.33 -1.41 11.18
C LYS A 335 16.97 -2.08 11.01
N ILE A 336 16.73 -2.79 9.91
CA ILE A 336 15.50 -3.55 9.72
C ILE A 336 15.57 -4.82 10.58
N PRO A 337 14.63 -5.06 11.52
CA PRO A 337 14.76 -6.12 12.53
C PRO A 337 14.92 -7.55 11.97
N VAL A 338 14.44 -7.79 10.75
CA VAL A 338 14.52 -9.08 10.06
C VAL A 338 14.89 -8.88 8.58
N PRO A 339 16.11 -8.43 8.30
CA PRO A 339 16.52 -8.01 6.95
C PRO A 339 16.46 -9.16 5.92
N TYR A 340 16.63 -10.40 6.37
CA TYR A 340 16.47 -11.58 5.51
C TYR A 340 15.04 -11.79 4.94
N LEU A 341 14.06 -11.01 5.38
CA LEU A 341 12.71 -10.98 4.81
C LEU A 341 12.56 -9.96 3.66
N ILE A 342 13.58 -9.16 3.37
CA ILE A 342 13.53 -8.24 2.22
C ILE A 342 13.50 -9.09 0.94
N ARG A 343 12.52 -8.80 0.09
CA ARG A 343 12.32 -9.50 -1.19
C ARG A 343 12.20 -8.56 -2.36
N GLN A 344 12.15 -7.25 -2.08
CA GLN A 344 12.06 -6.24 -3.11
C GLN A 344 12.72 -4.95 -2.63
N ILE A 345 13.50 -4.32 -3.53
CA ILE A 345 14.06 -2.98 -3.34
C ILE A 345 13.46 -2.07 -4.41
N GLY A 346 12.74 -1.04 -4.00
CA GLY A 346 12.19 -0.02 -4.88
C GLY A 346 13.27 1.00 -5.25
N THR A 347 13.51 1.15 -6.52
CA THR A 347 14.59 1.95 -7.12
C THR A 347 14.07 3.16 -7.89
N GLY A 348 12.76 3.38 -7.84
CA GLY A 348 12.11 4.49 -8.52
C GLY A 348 10.59 4.39 -8.47
N PRO A 349 9.90 5.32 -9.14
CA PRO A 349 8.43 5.37 -9.12
C PRO A 349 7.76 4.14 -9.78
N SER A 350 8.44 3.50 -10.75
CA SER A 350 7.95 2.33 -11.49
C SER A 350 8.96 1.18 -11.54
N THR A 351 10.12 1.31 -10.93
CA THR A 351 11.20 0.32 -10.97
C THR A 351 11.47 -0.30 -9.61
N HIS A 352 11.92 -1.54 -9.62
CA HIS A 352 12.33 -2.28 -8.44
C HIS A 352 13.26 -3.43 -8.81
N ILE A 353 13.98 -3.93 -7.83
CA ILE A 353 14.78 -5.13 -7.88
C ILE A 353 14.07 -6.22 -7.06
N ASP A 354 13.78 -7.36 -7.65
CA ASP A 354 13.34 -8.56 -6.93
C ASP A 354 14.56 -9.29 -6.36
N LEU A 355 14.52 -9.64 -5.08
CA LEU A 355 15.57 -10.38 -4.39
C LEU A 355 15.13 -11.82 -4.12
N THR A 356 16.03 -12.76 -4.32
CA THR A 356 15.87 -14.18 -4.00
C THR A 356 16.81 -14.57 -2.86
N GLY A 357 16.26 -14.79 -1.65
CA GLY A 357 17.05 -15.30 -0.52
C GLY A 357 17.85 -14.22 0.25
N ASP A 358 19.06 -14.60 0.70
CA ASP A 358 19.93 -13.77 1.55
C ASP A 358 20.87 -12.86 0.75
N ASP A 359 20.66 -12.78 -0.56
CA ASP A 359 21.56 -12.18 -1.54
C ASP A 359 21.84 -10.68 -1.30
N LEU A 360 20.97 -9.95 -0.55
CA LEU A 360 21.16 -8.50 -0.39
C LEU A 360 22.43 -8.15 0.40
N PHE A 361 22.72 -8.84 1.49
CA PHE A 361 23.96 -8.59 2.25
C PHE A 361 25.18 -8.97 1.45
N ASP A 362 25.17 -10.10 0.76
CA ASP A 362 26.28 -10.55 -0.09
C ASP A 362 26.56 -9.54 -1.21
N LEU A 363 25.50 -8.98 -1.82
CA LEU A 363 25.61 -7.94 -2.84
C LEU A 363 26.20 -6.64 -2.28
N LEU A 364 25.73 -6.22 -1.10
CA LEU A 364 26.23 -5.00 -0.44
C LEU A 364 27.67 -5.18 0.05
N ASP A 365 28.04 -6.35 0.57
CA ASP A 365 29.38 -6.67 0.99
C ASP A 365 30.35 -6.70 -0.20
N ALA A 366 29.92 -7.23 -1.35
CA ALA A 366 30.69 -7.19 -2.59
C ALA A 366 30.94 -5.74 -3.05
N ALA A 367 29.92 -4.87 -3.01
CA ALA A 367 30.05 -3.47 -3.38
C ALA A 367 31.02 -2.71 -2.45
N VAL A 368 31.00 -2.98 -1.14
CA VAL A 368 31.93 -2.38 -0.17
C VAL A 368 33.35 -2.87 -0.38
N ALA A 369 33.54 -4.16 -0.72
CA ALA A 369 34.88 -4.77 -0.90
C ALA A 369 35.62 -4.22 -2.14
N THR A 370 34.89 -3.89 -3.23
CA THR A 370 35.51 -3.31 -4.43
C THR A 370 36.20 -1.98 -4.19
N GLY A 371 35.76 -1.18 -3.20
CA GLY A 371 36.41 0.06 -2.81
C GLY A 371 37.72 -0.11 -2.03
N ALA A 372 37.86 -1.24 -1.31
CA ALA A 372 39.06 -1.50 -0.53
C ALA A 372 40.27 -1.93 -1.37
N GLU A 373 40.05 -2.38 -2.62
CA GLU A 373 41.13 -2.78 -3.55
C GLU A 373 41.71 -1.59 -4.34
N VAL A 374 41.05 -0.44 -4.32
CA VAL A 374 41.49 0.75 -5.10
C VAL A 374 42.48 1.62 -4.29
N ASP A 375 42.54 1.47 -2.97
CA ASP A 375 43.40 2.24 -2.09
C ASP A 375 44.75 1.54 -1.72
N LEU A 376 45.14 0.47 -2.41
CA LEU A 376 46.39 -0.24 -2.32
C LEU A 376 47.21 -0.08 -3.62
#